data_ef1cf4e927bf218f0adc0b6c7d46365a
#
_entry.id   ef1cf4e927bf218f0adc0b6c7d46365a
#
_cell.length_a   1.000
_cell.length_b   1.000
_cell.length_c   1.000
_cell.angle_alpha   90.00
_cell.angle_beta   90.00
_cell.angle_gamma   90.00
#
_symmetry.space_group_name_H-M   'P 1'
#
loop_
_entity.id
_entity.type
_entity.pdbx_description
1 polymer ?
#
loop_
_entity_poly.entity_id
_entity_poly.type
_entity_poly.pdbx_seq_one_letter_code
_entity_poly.pdbx_strand_id
1 'polypeptide(L)'
;MGLPYQGFYSASKFAIEGFSEALAAEVKSFGIKVSLVEPGDFATNFTASRKNSALTAENEDYGDSFHRSISIIENEENGGLRPDILANKVVKIIECRRPRLRYVVANLEQRFSVVLHKILPGNMFVNILRSYYKV
;
A
#
# COMPACT_ATOMS: atom_id res chain seq x y z
N MET A 1 -1.42 -1.62 -5.36
CA MET A 1 -2.52 -1.01 -6.13
C MET A 1 -2.53 0.49 -5.91
N GLY A 2 -3.05 1.27 -6.89
CA GLY A 2 -3.25 2.72 -6.74
C GLY A 2 -4.54 3.01 -6.00
N LEU A 3 -4.54 4.02 -5.12
CA LEU A 3 -5.74 4.49 -4.42
C LEU A 3 -6.12 5.89 -4.92
N PRO A 4 -7.44 6.24 -4.91
CA PRO A 4 -7.88 7.58 -5.25
C PRO A 4 -7.16 8.64 -4.40
N TYR A 5 -6.84 9.77 -5.00
CA TYR A 5 -6.13 10.91 -4.38
C TYR A 5 -4.74 10.61 -3.81
N GLN A 6 -4.22 9.38 -4.00
CA GLN A 6 -2.89 8.95 -3.59
C GLN A 6 -1.99 8.56 -4.78
N GLY A 7 -2.22 9.13 -5.96
CA GLY A 7 -1.52 8.74 -7.19
C GLY A 7 0.00 8.87 -7.08
N PHE A 8 0.54 10.00 -6.61
CA PHE A 8 1.99 10.19 -6.45
C PHE A 8 2.59 9.28 -5.37
N TYR A 9 1.88 9.07 -4.27
CA TYR A 9 2.30 8.11 -3.24
C TYR A 9 2.37 6.70 -3.83
N SER A 10 1.32 6.27 -4.51
CA SER A 10 1.27 4.96 -5.17
C SER A 10 2.40 4.81 -6.20
N ALA A 11 2.63 5.82 -7.04
CA ALA A 11 3.71 5.81 -8.02
C ALA A 11 5.08 5.62 -7.36
N SER A 12 5.34 6.33 -6.26
CA SER A 12 6.60 6.18 -5.50
C SER A 12 6.79 4.77 -4.96
N LYS A 13 5.71 4.12 -4.49
CA LYS A 13 5.77 2.75 -3.98
C LYS A 13 5.97 1.71 -5.10
N PHE A 14 5.31 1.89 -6.24
CA PHE A 14 5.56 1.05 -7.42
C PHE A 14 6.99 1.19 -7.95
N ALA A 15 7.57 2.39 -7.90
CA ALA A 15 8.97 2.61 -8.27
C ALA A 15 9.92 1.80 -7.37
N ILE A 16 9.69 1.77 -6.05
CA ILE A 16 10.47 0.97 -5.11
C ILE A 16 10.33 -0.53 -5.42
N GLU A 17 9.14 -1.01 -5.77
CA GLU A 17 8.92 -2.40 -6.14
C GLU A 17 9.76 -2.79 -7.37
N GLY A 18 9.63 -2.04 -8.47
CA GLY A 18 10.40 -2.30 -9.69
C GLY A 18 11.91 -2.21 -9.48
N PHE A 19 12.38 -1.21 -8.74
CA PHE A 19 13.79 -1.08 -8.35
C PHE A 19 14.27 -2.31 -7.57
N SER A 20 13.49 -2.76 -6.58
CA SER A 20 13.88 -3.89 -5.73
C SER A 20 13.89 -5.22 -6.49
N GLU A 21 13.02 -5.40 -7.48
CA GLU A 21 13.05 -6.58 -8.36
C GLU A 21 14.31 -6.60 -9.21
N ALA A 22 14.68 -5.47 -9.82
CA ALA A 22 15.92 -5.34 -10.60
C ALA A 22 17.13 -5.61 -9.72
N LEU A 23 17.21 -4.94 -8.57
CA LEU A 23 18.31 -5.13 -7.60
C LEU A 23 18.43 -6.59 -7.16
N ALA A 24 17.31 -7.27 -6.89
CA ALA A 24 17.33 -8.67 -6.48
C ALA A 24 17.97 -9.58 -7.54
N ALA A 25 17.74 -9.30 -8.82
CA ALA A 25 18.37 -10.02 -9.92
C ALA A 25 19.87 -9.73 -10.03
N GLU A 26 20.25 -8.45 -9.93
CA GLU A 26 21.64 -7.99 -10.06
C GLU A 26 22.55 -8.56 -8.96
N VAL A 27 22.08 -8.55 -7.70
CA VAL A 27 22.92 -8.91 -6.54
C VAL A 27 22.86 -10.41 -6.18
N LYS A 28 22.07 -11.19 -6.90
CA LYS A 28 21.86 -12.62 -6.63
C LYS A 28 23.15 -13.44 -6.66
N SER A 29 24.05 -13.15 -7.59
CA SER A 29 25.33 -13.81 -7.74
C SER A 29 26.29 -13.56 -6.57
N PHE A 30 26.08 -12.47 -5.83
CA PHE A 30 26.86 -12.12 -4.64
C PHE A 30 26.29 -12.74 -3.35
N GLY A 31 25.23 -13.56 -3.44
CA GLY A 31 24.57 -14.16 -2.28
C GLY A 31 23.71 -13.18 -1.46
N ILE A 32 23.56 -11.94 -1.94
CA ILE A 32 22.72 -10.93 -1.30
C ILE A 32 21.25 -11.22 -1.60
N LYS A 33 20.42 -11.06 -0.59
CA LYS A 33 18.98 -11.32 -0.67
C LYS A 33 18.21 -10.02 -0.50
N VAL A 34 17.28 -9.76 -1.39
CA VAL A 34 16.37 -8.62 -1.35
C VAL A 34 14.97 -9.12 -1.01
N SER A 35 14.30 -8.46 -0.09
CA SER A 35 12.93 -8.77 0.28
C SER A 35 12.12 -7.50 0.41
N LEU A 36 10.97 -7.48 -0.23
CA LEU A 36 9.95 -6.44 -0.13
C LEU A 36 8.94 -6.84 0.95
N VAL A 37 8.69 -5.94 1.87
CA VAL A 37 7.58 -6.06 2.82
C VAL A 37 6.51 -5.07 2.42
N GLU A 38 5.33 -5.58 2.12
CA GLU A 38 4.17 -4.82 1.67
C GLU A 38 3.15 -4.77 2.83
N PRO A 39 3.25 -3.76 3.70
CA PRO A 39 2.30 -3.61 4.79
C PRO A 39 0.94 -3.15 4.25
N GLY A 40 -0.14 -3.64 4.83
CA GLY A 40 -1.44 -3.01 4.76
C GLY A 40 -1.52 -1.82 5.72
N ASP A 41 -2.69 -1.54 6.27
CA ASP A 41 -2.85 -0.45 7.22
C ASP A 41 -2.38 -0.85 8.62
N PHE A 42 -1.58 0.01 9.20
CA PHE A 42 -1.05 -0.12 10.55
C PHE A 42 -1.34 1.14 11.35
N ALA A 43 -1.84 0.96 12.56
CA ALA A 43 -2.11 2.06 13.50
C ALA A 43 -0.80 2.74 13.92
N THR A 44 -0.45 3.82 13.24
CA THR A 44 0.78 4.60 13.44
C THR A 44 0.48 6.10 13.32
N ASN A 45 1.49 6.95 13.50
CA ASN A 45 1.38 8.39 13.26
C ASN A 45 1.40 8.77 11.76
N PHE A 46 1.24 7.82 10.86
CA PHE A 46 1.29 8.06 9.41
C PHE A 46 0.16 9.00 8.97
N THR A 47 -1.06 8.73 9.40
CA THR A 47 -2.24 9.56 9.11
C THR A 47 -2.04 11.00 9.59
N ALA A 48 -1.56 11.19 10.81
CA ALA A 48 -1.30 12.52 11.37
C ALA A 48 -0.19 13.29 10.63
N SER A 49 0.68 12.59 9.91
CA SER A 49 1.77 13.18 9.12
C SER A 49 1.36 13.51 7.69
N ARG A 50 0.13 13.16 7.27
CA ARG A 50 -0.37 13.42 5.91
C ARG A 50 -0.46 14.92 5.64
N LYS A 51 0.04 15.34 4.48
CA LYS A 51 -0.13 16.69 3.97
C LYS A 51 -0.98 16.64 2.72
N ASN A 52 -2.15 17.23 2.80
CA ASN A 52 -3.07 17.35 1.67
C ASN A 52 -2.85 18.69 0.96
N SER A 53 -3.10 18.73 -0.35
CA SER A 53 -3.11 19.98 -1.10
C SER A 53 -4.37 20.79 -0.74
N ALA A 54 -4.20 22.03 -0.33
CA ALA A 54 -5.32 22.94 -0.08
C ALA A 54 -6.16 23.14 -1.34
N LEU A 55 -5.52 23.27 -2.51
CA LEU A 55 -6.21 23.42 -3.79
C LEU A 55 -7.13 22.26 -4.14
N THR A 56 -6.79 21.04 -3.73
CA THR A 56 -7.65 19.87 -3.97
C THR A 56 -8.84 19.85 -3.02
N ALA A 57 -8.63 20.23 -1.77
CA ALA A 57 -9.68 20.24 -0.75
C ALA A 57 -10.75 21.33 -1.01
N GLU A 58 -10.33 22.46 -1.57
CA GLU A 58 -11.18 23.64 -1.84
C GLU A 58 -11.77 23.63 -3.27
N ASN A 59 -11.43 22.65 -4.10
CA ASN A 59 -11.88 22.59 -5.48
C ASN A 59 -13.33 22.12 -5.56
N GLU A 60 -14.18 22.84 -6.31
CA GLU A 60 -15.60 22.57 -6.45
C GLU A 60 -15.91 21.20 -7.06
N ASP A 61 -15.07 20.74 -8.00
CA ASP A 61 -15.27 19.46 -8.69
C ASP A 61 -14.75 18.26 -7.88
N TYR A 62 -13.70 18.45 -7.08
CA TYR A 62 -12.98 17.37 -6.39
C TYR A 62 -13.18 17.35 -4.87
N GLY A 63 -13.46 18.50 -4.24
CA GLY A 63 -13.42 18.67 -2.79
C GLY A 63 -14.27 17.64 -2.03
N ASP A 64 -15.52 17.50 -2.41
CA ASP A 64 -16.42 16.56 -1.74
C ASP A 64 -16.00 15.10 -1.85
N SER A 65 -15.60 14.65 -3.05
CA SER A 65 -15.15 13.28 -3.25
C SER A 65 -13.77 13.03 -2.61
N PHE A 66 -12.90 14.04 -2.61
CA PHE A 66 -11.64 14.02 -1.89
C PHE A 66 -11.86 13.82 -0.39
N HIS A 67 -12.69 14.64 0.25
CA HIS A 67 -12.95 14.54 1.70
C HIS A 67 -13.55 13.18 2.08
N ARG A 68 -14.50 12.66 1.30
CA ARG A 68 -15.07 11.33 1.53
C ARG A 68 -14.04 10.23 1.43
N SER A 69 -13.21 10.25 0.38
CA SER A 69 -12.18 9.23 0.15
C SER A 69 -11.10 9.26 1.22
N ILE A 70 -10.59 10.44 1.56
CA ILE A 70 -9.56 10.59 2.60
C ILE A 70 -10.08 10.15 3.96
N SER A 71 -11.32 10.49 4.31
CA SER A 71 -11.93 10.04 5.57
C SER A 71 -12.01 8.51 5.67
N ILE A 72 -12.32 7.81 4.58
CA ILE A 72 -12.32 6.35 4.56
C ILE A 72 -10.91 5.82 4.80
N ILE A 73 -9.91 6.34 4.06
CA ILE A 73 -8.51 5.93 4.18
C ILE A 73 -7.97 6.15 5.60
N GLU A 74 -8.25 7.31 6.20
CA GLU A 74 -7.82 7.64 7.56
C GLU A 74 -8.44 6.73 8.62
N ASN A 75 -9.72 6.37 8.45
CA ASN A 75 -10.38 5.42 9.34
C ASN A 75 -9.76 4.02 9.22
N GLU A 76 -9.42 3.56 8.02
CA GLU A 76 -8.75 2.28 7.80
C GLU A 76 -7.35 2.26 8.41
N GLU A 77 -6.57 3.31 8.22
CA GLU A 77 -5.23 3.45 8.80
C GLU A 77 -5.26 3.46 10.34
N ASN A 78 -6.20 4.22 10.93
CA ASN A 78 -6.36 4.31 12.38
C ASN A 78 -6.85 2.98 12.99
N GLY A 79 -7.68 2.23 12.26
CA GLY A 79 -8.13 0.88 12.63
C GLY A 79 -7.18 -0.24 12.23
N GLY A 80 -6.00 0.09 11.70
CA GLY A 80 -5.05 -0.87 11.16
C GLY A 80 -4.42 -1.80 12.20
N LEU A 81 -3.60 -2.72 11.71
CA LEU A 81 -2.89 -3.68 12.55
C LEU A 81 -1.88 -2.99 13.48
N ARG A 82 -1.52 -3.64 14.56
CA ARG A 82 -0.49 -3.15 15.48
C ARG A 82 0.90 -3.25 14.85
N PRO A 83 1.77 -2.23 15.00
CA PRO A 83 3.12 -2.20 14.41
C PRO A 83 4.03 -3.37 14.83
N ASP A 84 3.82 -3.92 16.04
CA ASP A 84 4.61 -5.06 16.53
C ASP A 84 4.43 -6.32 15.66
N ILE A 85 3.27 -6.50 15.01
CA ILE A 85 3.04 -7.59 14.07
C ILE A 85 3.99 -7.48 12.88
N LEU A 86 4.17 -6.26 12.34
CA LEU A 86 5.09 -6.00 11.23
C LEU A 86 6.54 -6.20 11.68
N ALA A 87 6.93 -5.66 12.83
CA ALA A 87 8.27 -5.80 13.38
C ALA A 87 8.66 -7.28 13.56
N ASN A 88 7.79 -8.07 14.18
CA ASN A 88 7.99 -9.51 14.35
C ASN A 88 8.09 -10.26 12.99
N LYS A 89 7.35 -9.81 11.98
CA LYS A 89 7.48 -10.38 10.64
C LYS A 89 8.83 -10.07 10.01
N VAL A 90 9.31 -8.83 10.14
CA VAL A 90 10.62 -8.40 9.63
C VAL A 90 11.74 -9.22 10.28
N VAL A 91 11.72 -9.40 11.60
CA VAL A 91 12.70 -10.24 12.31
C VAL A 91 12.73 -11.66 11.70
N LYS A 92 11.57 -12.30 11.55
CA LYS A 92 11.48 -13.64 10.94
C LYS A 92 11.99 -13.70 9.50
N ILE A 93 11.87 -12.60 8.73
CA ILE A 93 12.40 -12.52 7.36
C ILE A 93 13.93 -12.44 7.40
N ILE A 94 14.50 -11.64 8.30
CA ILE A 94 15.95 -11.48 8.47
C ILE A 94 16.60 -12.81 8.88
N GLU A 95 15.98 -13.55 9.78
CA GLU A 95 16.47 -14.85 10.26
C GLU A 95 16.28 -15.98 9.23
N CYS A 96 15.46 -15.75 8.18
CA CYS A 96 15.17 -16.78 7.19
C CYS A 96 16.34 -17.04 6.26
N ARG A 97 16.80 -18.29 6.20
CA ARG A 97 17.90 -18.69 5.31
C ARG A 97 17.60 -18.47 3.83
N ARG A 98 16.34 -18.61 3.42
CA ARG A 98 15.86 -18.41 2.03
C ARG A 98 14.60 -17.56 2.02
N PRO A 99 14.70 -16.25 2.25
CA PRO A 99 13.54 -15.38 2.24
C PRO A 99 12.94 -15.27 0.84
N ARG A 100 11.64 -15.04 0.78
CA ARG A 100 10.93 -14.73 -0.46
C ARG A 100 11.20 -13.29 -0.85
N LEU A 101 11.01 -12.98 -2.14
CA LEU A 101 11.11 -11.61 -2.61
C LEU A 101 10.01 -10.70 -2.04
N ARG A 102 8.77 -11.22 -1.85
CA ARG A 102 7.62 -10.44 -1.40
C ARG A 102 6.93 -11.05 -0.19
N TYR A 103 6.52 -10.18 0.74
CA TYR A 103 5.75 -10.51 1.93
C TYR A 103 4.63 -9.49 2.15
N VAL A 104 3.40 -9.88 1.92
CA VAL A 104 2.22 -9.05 2.25
C VAL A 104 1.88 -9.27 3.73
N VAL A 105 1.90 -8.19 4.51
CA VAL A 105 1.57 -8.18 5.94
C VAL A 105 0.37 -7.27 6.14
N ALA A 106 -0.82 -7.82 6.06
CA ALA A 106 -2.07 -7.09 6.05
C ALA A 106 -3.19 -7.94 6.66
N ASN A 107 -4.33 -7.34 6.98
CA ASN A 107 -5.54 -8.05 7.38
C ASN A 107 -6.11 -8.88 6.21
N LEU A 108 -7.12 -9.70 6.48
CA LEU A 108 -7.69 -10.61 5.48
C LEU A 108 -8.34 -9.87 4.31
N GLU A 109 -9.02 -8.76 4.57
CA GLU A 109 -9.72 -7.96 3.55
C GLU A 109 -8.74 -7.35 2.57
N GLN A 110 -7.67 -6.75 3.07
CA GLN A 110 -6.61 -6.15 2.25
C GLN A 110 -5.86 -7.21 1.45
N ARG A 111 -5.59 -8.36 2.03
CA ARG A 111 -5.00 -9.48 1.29
C ARG A 111 -5.91 -9.97 0.18
N PHE A 112 -7.22 -10.01 0.42
CA PHE A 112 -8.21 -10.37 -0.59
C PHE A 112 -8.26 -9.33 -1.71
N SER A 113 -8.21 -8.04 -1.40
CA SER A 113 -8.18 -6.97 -2.41
C SER A 113 -6.94 -7.05 -3.32
N VAL A 114 -5.77 -7.43 -2.78
CA VAL A 114 -4.56 -7.69 -3.58
C VAL A 114 -4.77 -8.85 -4.57
N VAL A 115 -5.46 -9.90 -4.15
CA VAL A 115 -5.79 -11.04 -5.03
C VAL A 115 -6.78 -10.60 -6.11
N LEU A 116 -7.84 -9.88 -5.75
CA LEU A 116 -8.81 -9.33 -6.70
C LEU A 116 -8.15 -8.44 -7.74
N HIS A 117 -7.25 -7.55 -7.33
CA HIS A 117 -6.50 -6.69 -8.24
C HIS A 117 -5.71 -7.46 -9.31
N LYS A 118 -5.21 -8.66 -8.97
CA LYS A 118 -4.45 -9.51 -9.90
C LYS A 118 -5.32 -10.30 -10.87
N ILE A 119 -6.57 -10.59 -10.50
CA ILE A 119 -7.46 -11.50 -11.24
C ILE A 119 -8.46 -10.71 -12.08
N LEU A 120 -8.96 -9.59 -11.57
CA LEU A 120 -10.01 -8.82 -12.23
C LEU A 120 -9.45 -7.98 -13.40
N PRO A 121 -10.24 -7.81 -14.47
CA PRO A 121 -9.94 -6.81 -15.49
C PRO A 121 -9.80 -5.41 -14.85
N GLY A 122 -8.80 -4.62 -15.32
CA GLY A 122 -8.45 -3.33 -14.73
C GLY A 122 -9.64 -2.38 -14.55
N ASN A 123 -10.51 -2.25 -15.56
CA ASN A 123 -11.70 -1.39 -15.48
C ASN A 123 -12.68 -1.86 -14.40
N MET A 124 -12.84 -3.16 -14.21
CA MET A 124 -13.73 -3.71 -13.20
C MET A 124 -13.19 -3.42 -11.80
N PHE A 125 -11.88 -3.59 -11.60
CA PHE A 125 -11.23 -3.27 -10.33
C PHE A 125 -11.29 -1.76 -10.01
N VAL A 126 -11.07 -0.89 -11.00
CA VAL A 126 -11.21 0.56 -10.84
C VAL A 126 -12.63 0.95 -10.43
N ASN A 127 -13.66 0.33 -11.02
CA ASN A 127 -15.05 0.59 -10.63
C ASN A 127 -15.36 0.16 -9.19
N ILE A 128 -14.79 -0.95 -8.73
CA ILE A 128 -14.89 -1.38 -7.33
C ILE A 128 -14.24 -0.35 -6.41
N LEU A 129 -13.03 0.13 -6.73
CA LEU A 129 -12.35 1.16 -5.94
C LEU A 129 -13.15 2.47 -5.91
N ARG A 130 -13.69 2.90 -7.05
CA ARG A 130 -14.54 4.10 -7.12
C ARG A 130 -15.75 3.99 -6.20
N SER A 131 -16.44 2.86 -6.25
CA SER A 131 -17.60 2.62 -5.39
C SER A 131 -17.23 2.60 -3.92
N TYR A 132 -16.13 1.96 -3.58
CA TYR A 132 -15.66 1.81 -2.19
C TYR A 132 -15.23 3.16 -1.59
N TYR A 133 -14.41 3.92 -2.31
CA TYR A 133 -13.91 5.23 -1.86
C TYR A 133 -14.85 6.40 -2.19
N LYS A 134 -16.03 6.13 -2.75
CA LYS A 134 -17.09 7.12 -3.05
C LYS A 134 -16.60 8.28 -3.94
N VAL A 135 -15.87 7.90 -5.01
CA VAL A 135 -15.34 8.85 -6.02
C VAL A 135 -16.25 8.94 -7.23
#